data_3f9de7151db7eb7941d633062aa35b31
#
_entry.id   3f9de7151db7eb7941d633062aa35b31
#
_cell.length_a   1.000
_cell.length_b   1.000
_cell.length_c   1.000
_cell.angle_alpha   90.00
_cell.angle_beta   90.00
_cell.angle_gamma   90.00
#
_symmetry.space_group_name_H-M   'P 1'
#
loop_
_entity.id
_entity.type
_entity.pdbx_description
1 polymer ?
#
loop_
_entity_poly.entity_id
_entity_poly.type
_entity_poly.pdbx_seq_one_letter_code
_entity_poly.pdbx_strand_id
1 'polypeptide(L)'
;MANLQSFERTDYQQVKADLHRKILDRLDLEKLGKATGDSARDEVLVVIRNAVNGEVVPLSFAERERLSREILDEIFGLGPLEPLLKDHTVSDILVNKFDRVYIERAGKLELTGLSFKDNAHLMQIIERIVSRVGRRVDESSPMVDARLADGSRVNAIIPPLAIDGPCLSIRRFGREPVTARQMLENQTLTESMLELLSAMVKGRLNILVSGGTGAGKTTLLNVLSGYIPNSDRIVTIEDAAELQLKQEHIVRLETRPPNIEGKGAVRQRQLVINSLRMRPDRIVVGEVRGEEAFDMLQAMNTGHEGSLTTVHANSPRDAMARVENMVSMANLNIPERAVRHQIASAVHAVVQIARLSDGTRKVMTISEVTGMDEGSIAMQDIFSFDRTAVDENGKVRGVFRATGVRPQFAERLATGGSRLRPALFESKTEV
;
A
#
# COMPACT_ATOMS: atom_id res chain seq x y z
N MET A 1 -40.08 12.53 -7.58
CA MET A 1 -39.07 11.65 -8.24
C MET A 1 -38.23 10.81 -7.26
N ALA A 2 -37.84 11.32 -6.09
CA ALA A 2 -37.07 10.55 -5.10
C ALA A 2 -37.83 9.33 -4.49
N ASN A 3 -39.15 9.41 -4.36
CA ASN A 3 -39.97 8.31 -3.78
C ASN A 3 -40.19 7.10 -4.71
N LEU A 4 -40.18 7.29 -6.03
CA LEU A 4 -40.31 6.18 -7.00
C LEU A 4 -39.04 5.35 -7.09
N GLN A 5 -37.87 5.98 -7.06
CA GLN A 5 -36.58 5.25 -7.09
C GLN A 5 -36.31 4.43 -5.82
N SER A 6 -36.81 4.84 -4.65
CA SER A 6 -36.67 4.06 -3.41
C SER A 6 -37.59 2.84 -3.34
N PHE A 7 -38.79 2.95 -3.93
CA PHE A 7 -39.75 1.85 -3.98
C PHE A 7 -39.27 0.74 -4.92
N GLU A 8 -38.85 1.09 -6.13
CA GLU A 8 -38.25 0.14 -7.09
C GLU A 8 -37.01 -0.57 -6.57
N ARG A 9 -36.18 0.12 -5.77
CA ARG A 9 -34.97 -0.43 -5.19
C ARG A 9 -35.24 -1.43 -4.08
N THR A 10 -36.26 -1.22 -3.27
CA THR A 10 -36.67 -2.14 -2.19
C THR A 10 -37.25 -3.43 -2.77
N ASP A 11 -38.09 -3.34 -3.81
CA ASP A 11 -38.63 -4.50 -4.50
C ASP A 11 -37.53 -5.35 -5.18
N TYR A 12 -36.57 -4.70 -5.83
CA TYR A 12 -35.45 -5.39 -6.45
C TYR A 12 -34.60 -6.17 -5.43
N GLN A 13 -34.28 -5.59 -4.28
CA GLN A 13 -33.50 -6.25 -3.22
C GLN A 13 -34.28 -7.43 -2.61
N GLN A 14 -35.59 -7.30 -2.47
CA GLN A 14 -36.44 -8.39 -1.97
C GLN A 14 -36.46 -9.57 -2.96
N VAL A 15 -36.66 -9.29 -4.23
CA VAL A 15 -36.62 -10.32 -5.31
C VAL A 15 -35.27 -11.02 -5.35
N LYS A 16 -34.17 -10.26 -5.24
CA LYS A 16 -32.82 -10.82 -5.18
C LYS A 16 -32.65 -11.76 -3.99
N ALA A 17 -33.11 -11.34 -2.80
CA ALA A 17 -32.96 -12.15 -1.59
C ALA A 17 -33.79 -13.44 -1.64
N ASP A 18 -35.03 -13.39 -2.18
CA ASP A 18 -35.91 -14.55 -2.31
C ASP A 18 -35.38 -15.55 -3.35
N LEU A 19 -34.89 -15.05 -4.48
CA LEU A 19 -34.22 -15.87 -5.50
C LEU A 19 -32.96 -16.53 -4.97
N HIS A 20 -32.10 -15.76 -4.28
CA HIS A 20 -30.88 -16.30 -3.67
C HIS A 20 -31.19 -17.47 -2.74
N ARG A 21 -32.21 -17.34 -1.88
CA ARG A 21 -32.66 -18.44 -0.99
C ARG A 21 -33.16 -19.64 -1.77
N LYS A 22 -34.09 -19.44 -2.73
CA LYS A 22 -34.63 -20.51 -3.58
C LYS A 22 -33.55 -21.26 -4.35
N ILE A 23 -32.50 -20.57 -4.78
CA ILE A 23 -31.36 -21.15 -5.50
C ILE A 23 -30.50 -21.97 -4.56
N LEU A 24 -30.18 -21.46 -3.36
CA LEU A 24 -29.40 -22.19 -2.36
C LEU A 24 -30.10 -23.51 -1.96
N ASP A 25 -31.43 -23.49 -1.81
CA ASP A 25 -32.22 -24.70 -1.48
C ASP A 25 -32.21 -25.77 -2.61
N ARG A 26 -31.93 -25.34 -3.85
CA ARG A 26 -31.85 -26.23 -5.03
C ARG A 26 -30.42 -26.69 -5.36
N LEU A 27 -29.43 -26.00 -4.85
CA LEU A 27 -28.03 -26.33 -5.10
C LEU A 27 -27.56 -27.44 -4.14
N ASP A 28 -27.01 -28.49 -4.72
CA ASP A 28 -26.34 -29.55 -3.97
C ASP A 28 -24.97 -29.02 -3.50
N LEU A 29 -24.94 -28.49 -2.27
CA LEU A 29 -23.74 -27.88 -1.67
C LEU A 29 -22.57 -28.87 -1.55
N GLU A 30 -22.85 -30.20 -1.48
CA GLU A 30 -21.79 -31.22 -1.46
C GLU A 30 -21.09 -31.34 -2.82
N LYS A 31 -21.85 -31.22 -3.91
CA LYS A 31 -21.29 -31.21 -5.27
C LYS A 31 -20.53 -29.94 -5.56
N LEU A 32 -21.01 -28.78 -5.06
CA LEU A 32 -20.34 -27.49 -5.17
C LEU A 32 -19.01 -27.44 -4.41
N GLY A 33 -18.93 -28.09 -3.25
CA GLY A 33 -17.68 -28.15 -2.47
C GLY A 33 -16.57 -28.99 -3.11
N LYS A 34 -16.93 -29.88 -4.06
CA LYS A 34 -15.99 -30.74 -4.80
C LYS A 34 -15.64 -30.20 -6.19
N ALA A 35 -16.48 -29.36 -6.76
CA ALA A 35 -16.22 -28.72 -8.05
C ALA A 35 -15.39 -27.45 -7.83
N THR A 36 -14.09 -27.53 -8.06
CA THR A 36 -13.16 -26.40 -8.03
C THR A 36 -12.97 -25.85 -9.44
N GLY A 37 -13.20 -24.53 -9.64
CA GLY A 37 -12.85 -23.84 -10.85
C GLY A 37 -14.02 -23.13 -11.56
N ASP A 38 -13.71 -22.58 -12.72
CA ASP A 38 -14.64 -21.78 -13.55
C ASP A 38 -15.84 -22.61 -14.03
N SER A 39 -15.68 -23.92 -14.25
CA SER A 39 -16.75 -24.82 -14.67
C SER A 39 -17.93 -24.90 -13.70
N ALA A 40 -17.65 -24.93 -12.37
CA ALA A 40 -18.70 -24.92 -11.35
C ALA A 40 -19.48 -23.61 -11.32
N ARG A 41 -18.80 -22.49 -11.56
CA ARG A 41 -19.44 -21.18 -11.67
C ARG A 41 -20.36 -21.10 -12.87
N ASP A 42 -19.96 -21.64 -14.01
CA ASP A 42 -20.76 -21.66 -15.24
C ASP A 42 -22.02 -22.53 -15.08
N GLU A 43 -21.91 -23.72 -14.48
CA GLU A 43 -23.06 -24.59 -14.21
C GLU A 43 -24.08 -23.91 -13.29
N VAL A 44 -23.60 -23.29 -12.20
CA VAL A 44 -24.47 -22.55 -11.27
C VAL A 44 -25.10 -21.33 -11.93
N LEU A 45 -24.36 -20.63 -12.79
CA LEU A 45 -24.90 -19.49 -13.54
C LEU A 45 -26.09 -19.92 -14.43
N VAL A 46 -26.04 -21.09 -15.06
CA VAL A 46 -27.16 -21.64 -15.83
C VAL A 46 -28.38 -21.89 -14.93
N VAL A 47 -28.17 -22.47 -13.74
CA VAL A 47 -29.25 -22.68 -12.75
C VAL A 47 -29.85 -21.34 -12.30
N ILE A 48 -29.00 -20.36 -12.01
CA ILE A 48 -29.45 -19.01 -11.61
C ILE A 48 -30.28 -18.38 -12.74
N ARG A 49 -29.78 -18.38 -13.98
CA ARG A 49 -30.51 -17.82 -15.14
C ARG A 49 -31.87 -18.44 -15.33
N ASN A 50 -31.95 -19.77 -15.22
CA ASN A 50 -33.23 -20.48 -15.32
C ASN A 50 -34.20 -20.08 -14.21
N ALA A 51 -33.72 -19.92 -12.97
CA ALA A 51 -34.51 -19.46 -11.85
C ALA A 51 -35.01 -18.01 -12.04
N VAL A 52 -34.12 -17.11 -12.47
CA VAL A 52 -34.43 -15.68 -12.74
C VAL A 52 -35.43 -15.56 -13.90
N ASN A 53 -35.29 -16.36 -14.95
CA ASN A 53 -36.20 -16.34 -16.10
C ASN A 53 -37.58 -16.92 -15.78
N GLY A 54 -37.69 -17.82 -14.80
CA GLY A 54 -38.95 -18.41 -14.33
C GLY A 54 -39.75 -17.50 -13.39
N GLU A 55 -39.19 -16.39 -12.92
CA GLU A 55 -39.91 -15.45 -12.05
C GLU A 55 -40.84 -14.52 -12.85
N VAL A 56 -42.04 -14.32 -12.30
CA VAL A 56 -43.10 -13.46 -12.88
C VAL A 56 -42.91 -11.99 -12.53
N VAL A 57 -41.63 -11.54 -12.40
CA VAL A 57 -41.33 -10.15 -12.12
C VAL A 57 -41.03 -9.42 -13.42
N PRO A 58 -41.57 -8.18 -13.65
CA PRO A 58 -41.38 -7.44 -14.88
C PRO A 58 -39.93 -6.84 -14.96
N LEU A 59 -38.94 -7.71 -15.13
CA LEU A 59 -37.56 -7.36 -15.33
C LEU A 59 -37.20 -7.42 -16.82
N SER A 60 -36.51 -6.40 -17.31
CA SER A 60 -35.92 -6.40 -18.64
C SER A 60 -34.82 -7.47 -18.75
N PHE A 61 -34.42 -7.83 -19.96
CA PHE A 61 -33.30 -8.75 -20.17
C PHE A 61 -32.00 -8.33 -19.48
N ALA A 62 -31.68 -7.04 -19.56
CA ALA A 62 -30.47 -6.50 -18.92
C ALA A 62 -30.53 -6.61 -17.40
N GLU A 63 -31.70 -6.37 -16.79
CA GLU A 63 -31.90 -6.52 -15.34
C GLU A 63 -31.82 -7.98 -14.90
N ARG A 64 -32.35 -8.93 -15.69
CA ARG A 64 -32.23 -10.37 -15.41
C ARG A 64 -30.78 -10.84 -15.46
N GLU A 65 -30.03 -10.42 -16.44
CA GLU A 65 -28.59 -10.73 -16.54
C GLU A 65 -27.78 -10.09 -15.39
N ARG A 66 -28.11 -8.86 -15.01
CA ARG A 66 -27.51 -8.19 -13.86
C ARG A 66 -27.83 -8.95 -12.57
N LEU A 67 -29.09 -9.28 -12.33
CA LEU A 67 -29.54 -10.02 -11.16
C LEU A 67 -28.86 -11.39 -11.08
N SER A 68 -28.74 -12.09 -12.20
CA SER A 68 -28.07 -13.39 -12.26
C SER A 68 -26.59 -13.30 -11.84
N ARG A 69 -25.88 -12.26 -12.29
CA ARG A 69 -24.49 -12.03 -11.89
C ARG A 69 -24.38 -11.63 -10.41
N GLU A 70 -25.25 -10.77 -9.92
CA GLU A 70 -25.26 -10.37 -8.52
C GLU A 70 -25.51 -11.56 -7.59
N ILE A 71 -26.42 -12.49 -7.95
CA ILE A 71 -26.65 -13.72 -7.19
C ILE A 71 -25.43 -14.64 -7.24
N LEU A 72 -24.78 -14.77 -8.39
CA LEU A 72 -23.54 -15.54 -8.51
C LEU A 72 -22.43 -14.96 -7.61
N ASP A 73 -22.29 -13.64 -7.60
CA ASP A 73 -21.33 -12.93 -6.76
C ASP A 73 -21.65 -13.07 -5.25
N GLU A 74 -22.94 -13.23 -4.87
CA GLU A 74 -23.36 -13.57 -3.50
C GLU A 74 -22.96 -15.00 -3.11
N ILE A 75 -23.09 -15.96 -4.02
CA ILE A 75 -22.80 -17.37 -3.74
C ILE A 75 -21.31 -17.65 -3.66
N PHE A 76 -20.55 -17.22 -4.66
CA PHE A 76 -19.12 -17.56 -4.81
C PHE A 76 -18.14 -16.45 -4.39
N GLY A 77 -18.60 -15.21 -4.40
CA GLY A 77 -17.77 -14.03 -4.21
C GLY A 77 -17.99 -13.31 -2.88
N LEU A 78 -17.76 -12.02 -2.92
CA LEU A 78 -17.95 -11.09 -1.80
C LEU A 78 -19.19 -10.19 -2.03
N GLY A 79 -20.22 -10.74 -2.70
CA GLY A 79 -21.50 -10.07 -2.92
C GLY A 79 -21.37 -8.71 -3.58
N PRO A 80 -21.94 -7.61 -2.95
CA PRO A 80 -21.93 -6.28 -3.54
C PRO A 80 -20.55 -5.69 -3.80
N LEU A 81 -19.48 -6.25 -3.22
CA LEU A 81 -18.12 -5.75 -3.40
C LEU A 81 -17.45 -6.24 -4.69
N GLU A 82 -17.95 -7.31 -5.29
CA GLU A 82 -17.34 -7.94 -6.47
C GLU A 82 -17.14 -6.98 -7.66
N PRO A 83 -18.12 -6.13 -8.03
CA PRO A 83 -17.93 -5.15 -9.10
C PRO A 83 -16.80 -4.16 -8.80
N LEU A 84 -16.67 -3.73 -7.52
CA LEU A 84 -15.62 -2.80 -7.10
C LEU A 84 -14.24 -3.49 -7.07
N LEU A 85 -14.20 -4.76 -6.69
CA LEU A 85 -12.97 -5.55 -6.71
C LEU A 85 -12.50 -5.89 -8.14
N LYS A 86 -13.40 -5.86 -9.12
CA LYS A 86 -13.07 -6.03 -10.54
C LYS A 86 -12.68 -4.72 -11.23
N ASP A 87 -13.07 -3.56 -10.68
CA ASP A 87 -12.75 -2.24 -11.22
C ASP A 87 -11.31 -1.82 -10.84
N HIS A 88 -10.41 -1.84 -11.81
CA HIS A 88 -8.98 -1.52 -11.61
C HIS A 88 -8.71 -0.04 -11.30
N THR A 89 -9.68 0.84 -11.50
CA THR A 89 -9.55 2.28 -11.18
C THR A 89 -9.77 2.57 -9.70
N VAL A 90 -10.34 1.61 -8.95
CA VAL A 90 -10.60 1.73 -7.51
C VAL A 90 -9.35 1.32 -6.73
N SER A 91 -8.84 2.20 -5.87
CA SER A 91 -7.71 1.94 -4.97
C SER A 91 -8.13 1.44 -3.60
N ASP A 92 -9.18 2.02 -3.05
CA ASP A 92 -9.70 1.67 -1.73
C ASP A 92 -11.22 1.54 -1.76
N ILE A 93 -11.75 0.58 -0.99
CA ILE A 93 -13.18 0.38 -0.77
C ILE A 93 -13.43 0.53 0.72
N LEU A 94 -14.31 1.45 1.10
CA LEU A 94 -14.59 1.81 2.49
C LEU A 94 -16.08 1.62 2.79
N VAL A 95 -16.41 0.57 3.52
CA VAL A 95 -17.76 0.29 3.99
C VAL A 95 -17.90 0.80 5.41
N ASN A 96 -18.52 1.97 5.59
CA ASN A 96 -18.72 2.56 6.90
C ASN A 96 -19.92 1.95 7.65
N LYS A 97 -20.90 1.46 6.90
CA LYS A 97 -22.01 0.60 7.33
C LYS A 97 -22.70 -0.02 6.10
N PHE A 98 -23.69 -0.87 6.32
CA PHE A 98 -24.30 -1.67 5.25
C PHE A 98 -24.83 -0.85 4.06
N ASP A 99 -25.25 0.39 4.23
CA ASP A 99 -25.81 1.29 3.21
C ASP A 99 -24.88 2.43 2.80
N ARG A 100 -23.62 2.45 3.27
CA ARG A 100 -22.64 3.51 3.03
C ARG A 100 -21.31 2.94 2.58
N VAL A 101 -21.19 2.75 1.27
CA VAL A 101 -20.00 2.22 0.60
C VAL A 101 -19.34 3.34 -0.20
N TYR A 102 -18.13 3.70 0.19
CA TYR A 102 -17.28 4.66 -0.51
C TYR A 102 -16.16 3.93 -1.25
N ILE A 103 -15.67 4.54 -2.30
CA ILE A 103 -14.45 4.12 -3.00
C ILE A 103 -13.48 5.28 -3.10
N GLU A 104 -12.20 4.99 -3.16
CA GLU A 104 -11.21 5.96 -3.61
C GLU A 104 -10.83 5.66 -5.07
N ARG A 105 -10.93 6.69 -5.92
CA ARG A 105 -10.52 6.64 -7.33
C ARG A 105 -9.68 7.88 -7.64
N ALA A 106 -8.50 7.68 -8.20
CA ALA A 106 -7.54 8.77 -8.50
C ALA A 106 -7.30 9.72 -7.31
N GLY A 107 -7.31 9.18 -6.06
CA GLY A 107 -7.10 9.95 -4.85
C GLY A 107 -8.32 10.73 -4.34
N LYS A 108 -9.52 10.56 -4.92
CA LYS A 108 -10.77 11.18 -4.48
C LYS A 108 -11.72 10.13 -3.94
N LEU A 109 -12.39 10.47 -2.83
CA LEU A 109 -13.43 9.63 -2.25
C LEU A 109 -14.78 9.91 -2.92
N GLU A 110 -15.46 8.84 -3.33
CA GLU A 110 -16.76 8.88 -3.98
C GLU A 110 -17.73 7.94 -3.26
N LEU A 111 -18.94 8.41 -2.97
CA LEU A 111 -20.02 7.56 -2.48
C LEU A 111 -20.56 6.71 -3.65
N THR A 112 -20.64 5.40 -3.47
CA THR A 112 -21.22 4.50 -4.47
C THR A 112 -22.73 4.38 -4.30
N GLY A 113 -23.40 3.84 -5.34
CA GLY A 113 -24.80 3.41 -5.23
C GLY A 113 -24.97 2.02 -4.64
N LEU A 114 -23.90 1.34 -4.22
CA LEU A 114 -23.95 -0.01 -3.69
C LEU A 114 -24.36 -0.04 -2.21
N SER A 115 -25.05 -1.08 -1.82
CA SER A 115 -25.42 -1.35 -0.43
C SER A 115 -25.53 -2.83 -0.18
N PHE A 116 -25.25 -3.27 1.05
CA PHE A 116 -25.62 -4.57 1.57
C PHE A 116 -27.10 -4.53 1.95
N LYS A 117 -27.71 -5.70 2.15
CA LYS A 117 -29.10 -5.81 2.58
C LYS A 117 -29.29 -5.18 3.98
N ASP A 118 -28.43 -5.56 4.92
CA ASP A 118 -28.43 -5.16 6.32
C ASP A 118 -27.06 -5.41 6.96
N ASN A 119 -26.94 -5.11 8.25
CA ASN A 119 -25.71 -5.37 9.00
C ASN A 119 -25.34 -6.85 9.09
N ALA A 120 -26.33 -7.75 9.14
CA ALA A 120 -26.12 -9.19 9.18
C ALA A 120 -25.48 -9.69 7.88
N HIS A 121 -25.95 -9.19 6.73
CA HIS A 121 -25.34 -9.48 5.44
C HIS A 121 -23.89 -8.98 5.33
N LEU A 122 -23.60 -7.76 5.81
CA LEU A 122 -22.23 -7.23 5.87
C LEU A 122 -21.35 -8.10 6.77
N MET A 123 -21.85 -8.53 7.93
CA MET A 123 -21.15 -9.47 8.83
C MET A 123 -20.81 -10.79 8.13
N GLN A 124 -21.74 -11.39 7.40
CA GLN A 124 -21.50 -12.64 6.66
C GLN A 124 -20.37 -12.47 5.63
N ILE A 125 -20.32 -11.33 4.94
CA ILE A 125 -19.22 -11.04 3.99
C ILE A 125 -17.88 -10.87 4.73
N ILE A 126 -17.87 -10.16 5.86
CA ILE A 126 -16.67 -10.02 6.70
C ILE A 126 -16.20 -11.39 7.19
N GLU A 127 -17.08 -12.21 7.74
CA GLU A 127 -16.77 -13.58 8.20
C GLU A 127 -16.23 -14.46 7.07
N ARG A 128 -16.81 -14.36 5.87
CA ARG A 128 -16.34 -15.06 4.67
C ARG A 128 -14.92 -14.66 4.26
N ILE A 129 -14.58 -13.38 4.39
CA ILE A 129 -13.22 -12.87 4.12
C ILE A 129 -12.24 -13.45 5.14
N VAL A 130 -12.53 -13.30 6.44
CA VAL A 130 -11.58 -13.62 7.51
C VAL A 130 -11.40 -15.13 7.69
N SER A 131 -12.46 -15.93 7.48
CA SER A 131 -12.38 -17.39 7.57
C SER A 131 -11.52 -18.01 6.46
N ARG A 132 -11.52 -17.44 5.25
CA ARG A 132 -10.64 -17.87 4.14
C ARG A 132 -9.15 -17.76 4.46
N VAL A 133 -8.78 -16.90 5.37
CA VAL A 133 -7.39 -16.68 5.81
C VAL A 133 -7.12 -17.26 7.21
N GLY A 134 -8.02 -18.12 7.71
CA GLY A 134 -7.88 -18.80 9.01
C GLY A 134 -7.94 -17.87 10.21
N ARG A 135 -8.67 -16.75 10.09
CA ARG A 135 -8.90 -15.79 11.16
C ARG A 135 -10.36 -15.79 11.60
N ARG A 136 -10.62 -15.14 12.73
CA ARG A 136 -11.94 -14.97 13.32
C ARG A 136 -12.15 -13.52 13.70
N VAL A 137 -13.36 -13.05 13.60
CA VAL A 137 -13.85 -11.78 14.15
C VAL A 137 -15.14 -12.04 14.91
N ASP A 138 -15.18 -11.67 16.19
CA ASP A 138 -16.33 -11.83 17.09
C ASP A 138 -16.25 -10.78 18.20
N GLU A 139 -17.22 -10.79 19.12
CA GLU A 139 -17.27 -9.82 20.23
C GLU A 139 -16.02 -9.85 21.12
N SER A 140 -15.32 -10.98 21.24
CA SER A 140 -14.08 -11.09 22.02
C SER A 140 -12.85 -10.61 21.25
N SER A 141 -12.91 -10.62 19.92
CA SER A 141 -11.89 -10.11 19.00
C SER A 141 -12.56 -9.27 17.91
N PRO A 142 -13.04 -8.06 18.25
CA PRO A 142 -13.92 -7.28 17.38
C PRO A 142 -13.21 -6.55 16.25
N MET A 143 -11.91 -6.74 16.10
CA MET A 143 -11.09 -6.15 15.03
C MET A 143 -10.23 -7.22 14.39
N VAL A 144 -10.05 -7.14 13.07
CA VAL A 144 -9.21 -8.08 12.33
C VAL A 144 -8.57 -7.42 11.12
N ASP A 145 -7.30 -7.73 10.93
CA ASP A 145 -6.58 -7.50 9.67
C ASP A 145 -6.50 -8.81 8.90
N ALA A 146 -6.80 -8.78 7.62
CA ALA A 146 -6.79 -9.93 6.74
C ALA A 146 -6.20 -9.54 5.37
N ARG A 147 -6.03 -10.54 4.50
CA ARG A 147 -5.56 -10.35 3.14
C ARG A 147 -6.38 -11.21 2.19
N LEU A 148 -6.87 -10.62 1.11
CA LEU A 148 -7.54 -11.37 0.04
C LEU A 148 -6.51 -12.15 -0.79
N ALA A 149 -6.99 -13.11 -1.58
CA ALA A 149 -6.15 -13.92 -2.44
C ALA A 149 -5.38 -13.10 -3.51
N ASP A 150 -5.93 -11.96 -3.93
CA ASP A 150 -5.28 -11.03 -4.85
C ASP A 150 -4.21 -10.16 -4.19
N GLY A 151 -4.01 -10.30 -2.86
CA GLY A 151 -3.06 -9.52 -2.09
C GLY A 151 -3.64 -8.24 -1.47
N SER A 152 -4.90 -7.89 -1.72
CA SER A 152 -5.56 -6.73 -1.13
C SER A 152 -5.64 -6.84 0.39
N ARG A 153 -5.34 -5.75 1.10
CA ARG A 153 -5.39 -5.67 2.57
C ARG A 153 -6.81 -5.37 3.01
N VAL A 154 -7.27 -6.07 4.03
CA VAL A 154 -8.59 -5.91 4.61
C VAL A 154 -8.46 -5.61 6.09
N ASN A 155 -9.14 -4.56 6.55
CA ASN A 155 -9.37 -4.31 7.97
C ASN A 155 -10.88 -4.32 8.21
N ALA A 156 -11.32 -5.05 9.22
CA ALA A 156 -12.71 -5.03 9.67
C ALA A 156 -12.79 -4.74 11.17
N ILE A 157 -13.81 -3.99 11.56
CA ILE A 157 -14.18 -3.74 12.94
C ILE A 157 -15.69 -3.90 13.09
N ILE A 158 -16.11 -4.57 14.17
CA ILE A 158 -17.49 -4.94 14.40
C ILE A 158 -18.02 -4.39 15.75
N PRO A 159 -19.34 -4.39 15.97
CA PRO A 159 -19.89 -4.11 17.30
C PRO A 159 -19.30 -5.03 18.38
N PRO A 160 -19.15 -4.58 19.66
CA PRO A 160 -19.68 -3.30 20.17
C PRO A 160 -18.79 -2.07 19.87
N LEU A 161 -17.59 -2.24 19.30
CA LEU A 161 -16.67 -1.12 19.05
C LEU A 161 -17.15 -0.24 17.87
N ALA A 162 -17.70 -0.85 16.83
CA ALA A 162 -18.28 -0.14 15.69
C ALA A 162 -19.76 0.18 16.01
N ILE A 163 -20.03 1.38 16.52
CA ILE A 163 -21.33 1.79 17.09
C ILE A 163 -22.45 1.76 16.05
N ASP A 164 -22.18 2.18 14.82
CA ASP A 164 -23.18 2.26 13.74
C ASP A 164 -23.36 0.96 12.95
N GLY A 165 -22.64 -0.10 13.33
CA GLY A 165 -22.63 -1.39 12.64
C GLY A 165 -21.24 -1.80 12.17
N PRO A 166 -21.08 -2.98 11.55
CA PRO A 166 -19.80 -3.44 11.06
C PRO A 166 -19.21 -2.47 10.03
N CYS A 167 -17.88 -2.25 10.12
CA CYS A 167 -17.12 -1.48 9.13
C CYS A 167 -16.08 -2.37 8.46
N LEU A 168 -15.84 -2.11 7.18
CA LEU A 168 -14.88 -2.86 6.37
C LEU A 168 -14.09 -1.91 5.49
N SER A 169 -12.77 -2.01 5.53
CA SER A 169 -11.87 -1.25 4.67
C SER A 169 -11.03 -2.22 3.86
N ILE A 170 -11.02 -2.07 2.54
CA ILE A 170 -10.21 -2.88 1.63
C ILE A 170 -9.30 -1.95 0.85
N ARG A 171 -7.99 -2.05 1.07
CA ARG A 171 -6.97 -1.42 0.23
C ARG A 171 -6.52 -2.41 -0.82
N ARG A 172 -6.79 -2.08 -2.08
CA ARG A 172 -6.48 -2.98 -3.18
C ARG A 172 -4.97 -3.08 -3.42
N PHE A 173 -4.53 -4.30 -3.70
CA PHE A 173 -3.19 -4.52 -4.17
C PHE A 173 -3.09 -4.09 -5.64
N GLY A 174 -2.24 -3.08 -5.93
CA GLY A 174 -2.05 -2.59 -7.30
C GLY A 174 -1.48 -3.69 -8.20
N ARG A 175 -2.15 -3.97 -9.31
CA ARG A 175 -1.67 -4.98 -10.28
C ARG A 175 -0.44 -4.52 -11.04
N GLU A 176 -0.37 -3.22 -11.34
CA GLU A 176 0.78 -2.64 -12.05
C GLU A 176 1.44 -1.56 -11.18
N PRO A 177 2.68 -1.78 -10.74
CA PRO A 177 3.41 -0.76 -10.01
C PRO A 177 3.69 0.44 -10.92
N VAL A 178 3.57 1.63 -10.36
CA VAL A 178 3.94 2.87 -11.03
C VAL A 178 5.40 2.77 -11.48
N THR A 179 5.65 3.10 -12.73
CA THR A 179 6.99 3.07 -13.33
C THR A 179 7.70 4.42 -13.14
N ALA A 180 9.03 4.42 -13.28
CA ALA A 180 9.82 5.65 -13.29
C ALA A 180 9.35 6.64 -14.37
N ARG A 181 8.97 6.13 -15.56
CA ARG A 181 8.42 6.93 -16.65
C ARG A 181 7.12 7.63 -16.23
N GLN A 182 6.20 6.91 -15.62
CA GLN A 182 4.94 7.51 -15.12
C GLN A 182 5.20 8.55 -14.01
N MET A 183 6.24 8.38 -13.17
CA MET A 183 6.62 9.41 -12.22
C MET A 183 7.10 10.69 -12.89
N LEU A 184 7.83 10.59 -14.01
CA LEU A 184 8.24 11.73 -14.83
C LEU A 184 7.02 12.39 -15.51
N GLU A 185 6.17 11.59 -16.17
CA GLU A 185 4.95 12.07 -16.84
C GLU A 185 3.99 12.77 -15.86
N ASN A 186 3.85 12.24 -14.64
CA ASN A 186 3.07 12.86 -13.55
C ASN A 186 3.81 14.02 -12.86
N GLN A 187 5.02 14.34 -13.33
CA GLN A 187 5.85 15.38 -12.71
C GLN A 187 6.04 15.19 -11.20
N THR A 188 6.13 13.94 -10.74
CA THR A 188 6.42 13.62 -9.34
C THR A 188 7.87 13.97 -9.01
N LEU A 189 8.78 13.83 -9.97
CA LEU A 189 10.19 14.19 -9.95
C LEU A 189 10.66 14.52 -11.37
N THR A 190 11.87 15.09 -11.48
CA THR A 190 12.48 15.43 -12.78
C THR A 190 13.45 14.34 -13.25
N GLU A 191 13.85 14.40 -14.53
CA GLU A 191 14.88 13.50 -15.09
C GLU A 191 16.20 13.61 -14.33
N SER A 192 16.62 14.84 -13.97
CA SER A 192 17.83 15.08 -13.18
C SER A 192 17.76 14.42 -11.80
N MET A 193 16.63 14.52 -11.11
CA MET A 193 16.40 13.82 -9.82
C MET A 193 16.44 12.30 -9.99
N LEU A 194 15.80 11.78 -11.03
CA LEU A 194 15.77 10.34 -11.31
C LEU A 194 17.16 9.80 -11.67
N GLU A 195 17.96 10.56 -12.44
CA GLU A 195 19.36 10.22 -12.76
C GLU A 195 20.18 10.11 -11.47
N LEU A 196 20.09 11.10 -10.56
CA LEU A 196 20.76 11.05 -9.26
C LEU A 196 20.33 9.83 -8.45
N LEU A 197 19.03 9.63 -8.27
CA LEU A 197 18.48 8.52 -7.47
C LEU A 197 18.88 7.15 -8.03
N SER A 198 18.84 6.99 -9.37
CA SER A 198 19.31 5.77 -10.02
C SER A 198 20.80 5.50 -9.77
N ALA A 199 21.65 6.56 -9.88
CA ALA A 199 23.06 6.45 -9.59
C ALA A 199 23.32 6.08 -8.11
N MET A 200 22.58 6.67 -7.17
CA MET A 200 22.66 6.37 -5.74
C MET A 200 22.34 4.91 -5.45
N VAL A 201 21.26 4.37 -6.03
CA VAL A 201 20.87 2.97 -5.84
C VAL A 201 21.94 2.03 -6.43
N LYS A 202 22.40 2.28 -7.66
CA LYS A 202 23.49 1.49 -8.30
C LYS A 202 24.78 1.58 -7.50
N GLY A 203 25.10 2.73 -6.97
CA GLY A 203 26.30 3.00 -6.14
C GLY A 203 26.20 2.52 -4.70
N ARG A 204 25.16 1.75 -4.36
CA ARG A 204 24.96 1.16 -3.03
C ARG A 204 24.90 2.19 -1.90
N LEU A 205 24.21 3.31 -2.13
CA LEU A 205 23.91 4.26 -1.05
C LEU A 205 22.68 3.80 -0.28
N ASN A 206 22.72 3.93 1.04
CA ASN A 206 21.56 3.69 1.90
C ASN A 206 20.63 4.89 1.82
N ILE A 207 19.37 4.66 1.40
CA ILE A 207 18.40 5.72 1.14
C ILE A 207 17.19 5.54 2.05
N LEU A 208 16.80 6.62 2.72
CA LEU A 208 15.59 6.72 3.50
C LEU A 208 14.55 7.54 2.74
N VAL A 209 13.43 6.91 2.35
CA VAL A 209 12.28 7.62 1.73
C VAL A 209 11.33 8.06 2.83
N SER A 210 11.11 9.36 2.94
CA SER A 210 10.27 9.96 3.97
C SER A 210 9.03 10.62 3.37
N GLY A 211 7.93 10.62 4.11
CA GLY A 211 6.68 11.26 3.69
C GLY A 211 5.49 10.88 4.53
N GLY A 212 4.40 11.64 4.43
CA GLY A 212 3.13 11.40 5.10
C GLY A 212 2.38 10.18 4.58
N THR A 213 1.20 9.92 5.15
CA THR A 213 0.28 8.87 4.67
C THR A 213 -0.20 9.20 3.25
N GLY A 214 -0.18 8.21 2.36
CA GLY A 214 -0.60 8.38 0.97
C GLY A 214 0.30 9.27 0.11
N ALA A 215 1.48 9.67 0.61
CA ALA A 215 2.45 10.47 -0.14
C ALA A 215 3.10 9.71 -1.31
N GLY A 216 3.07 8.38 -1.31
CA GLY A 216 3.69 7.57 -2.35
C GLY A 216 5.06 7.01 -1.99
N LYS A 217 5.40 6.91 -0.68
CA LYS A 217 6.67 6.35 -0.21
C LYS A 217 6.97 4.96 -0.76
N THR A 218 6.04 4.02 -0.57
CA THR A 218 6.19 2.63 -1.06
C THR A 218 6.29 2.58 -2.59
N THR A 219 5.56 3.45 -3.28
CA THR A 219 5.63 3.59 -4.74
C THR A 219 7.02 4.05 -5.18
N LEU A 220 7.55 5.10 -4.54
CA LEU A 220 8.91 5.60 -4.83
C LEU A 220 9.96 4.55 -4.46
N LEU A 221 9.84 3.90 -3.31
CA LEU A 221 10.72 2.80 -2.89
C LEU A 221 10.73 1.67 -3.94
N ASN A 222 9.56 1.30 -4.44
CA ASN A 222 9.44 0.27 -5.47
C ASN A 222 10.13 0.68 -6.78
N VAL A 223 9.96 1.93 -7.23
CA VAL A 223 10.65 2.48 -8.41
C VAL A 223 12.16 2.48 -8.21
N LEU A 224 12.64 2.95 -7.05
CA LEU A 224 14.07 2.98 -6.72
C LEU A 224 14.66 1.57 -6.68
N SER A 225 13.95 0.63 -6.06
CA SER A 225 14.37 -0.78 -6.00
C SER A 225 14.53 -1.39 -7.39
N GLY A 226 13.81 -0.90 -8.40
CA GLY A 226 13.96 -1.34 -9.79
C GLY A 226 15.33 -1.03 -10.43
N TYR A 227 16.12 -0.13 -9.82
CA TYR A 227 17.49 0.17 -10.26
C TYR A 227 18.57 -0.70 -9.59
N ILE A 228 18.19 -1.56 -8.65
CA ILE A 228 19.11 -2.55 -8.07
C ILE A 228 19.51 -3.54 -9.17
N PRO A 229 20.82 -3.82 -9.35
CA PRO A 229 21.28 -4.78 -10.34
C PRO A 229 20.67 -6.17 -10.15
N ASN A 230 20.37 -6.86 -11.25
CA ASN A 230 19.78 -8.21 -11.21
C ASN A 230 20.73 -9.27 -10.59
N SER A 231 22.02 -8.97 -10.50
CA SER A 231 23.02 -9.80 -9.84
C SER A 231 22.93 -9.78 -8.32
N ASP A 232 22.29 -8.78 -7.73
CA ASP A 232 22.22 -8.61 -6.29
C ASP A 232 21.11 -9.50 -5.69
N ARG A 233 21.40 -10.18 -4.59
CA ARG A 233 20.40 -10.88 -3.78
C ARG A 233 19.68 -9.90 -2.90
N ILE A 234 18.36 -9.76 -3.09
CA ILE A 234 17.52 -8.81 -2.37
C ILE A 234 16.65 -9.55 -1.35
N VAL A 235 16.63 -9.07 -0.11
CA VAL A 235 15.65 -9.50 0.89
C VAL A 235 14.72 -8.32 1.16
N THR A 236 13.41 -8.49 0.92
CA THR A 236 12.39 -7.50 1.28
C THR A 236 11.71 -7.90 2.59
N ILE A 237 11.44 -6.91 3.45
CA ILE A 237 10.80 -7.11 4.75
C ILE A 237 9.69 -6.09 4.89
N GLU A 238 8.45 -6.55 5.05
CA GLU A 238 7.26 -5.70 5.07
C GLU A 238 6.24 -6.20 6.09
N ASP A 239 5.41 -5.30 6.62
CA ASP A 239 4.26 -5.69 7.44
C ASP A 239 3.19 -6.39 6.61
N ALA A 240 2.97 -5.89 5.40
CA ALA A 240 2.23 -6.58 4.36
C ALA A 240 2.96 -6.32 3.04
N ALA A 241 3.24 -7.37 2.29
CA ALA A 241 4.06 -7.31 1.10
C ALA A 241 3.36 -6.51 -0.02
N GLU A 242 3.78 -5.27 -0.22
CA GLU A 242 3.32 -4.34 -1.26
C GLU A 242 4.37 -4.16 -2.37
N LEU A 243 5.64 -4.40 -2.08
CA LEU A 243 6.72 -4.24 -3.06
C LEU A 243 6.65 -5.30 -4.16
N GLN A 244 6.83 -4.85 -5.40
CA GLN A 244 6.78 -5.67 -6.61
C GLN A 244 8.08 -5.52 -7.40
N LEU A 245 9.18 -5.99 -6.81
CA LEU A 245 10.47 -5.99 -7.46
C LEU A 245 10.51 -7.02 -8.60
N LYS A 246 11.27 -6.74 -9.65
CA LYS A 246 11.33 -7.57 -10.87
C LYS A 246 12.63 -8.35 -11.03
N GLN A 247 13.58 -8.21 -10.09
CA GLN A 247 14.83 -8.96 -10.11
C GLN A 247 14.57 -10.45 -9.87
N GLU A 248 15.44 -11.30 -10.38
CA GLU A 248 15.28 -12.76 -10.27
C GLU A 248 15.58 -13.29 -8.85
N HIS A 249 16.52 -12.66 -8.15
CA HIS A 249 17.00 -13.15 -6.88
C HIS A 249 16.42 -12.36 -5.69
N ILE A 250 15.12 -12.51 -5.46
CA ILE A 250 14.38 -11.82 -4.39
C ILE A 250 13.87 -12.85 -3.38
N VAL A 251 14.04 -12.53 -2.10
CA VAL A 251 13.39 -13.23 -0.98
C VAL A 251 12.44 -12.24 -0.29
N ARG A 252 11.15 -12.54 -0.31
CA ARG A 252 10.12 -11.68 0.27
C ARG A 252 9.73 -12.20 1.65
N LEU A 253 9.86 -11.37 2.67
CA LEU A 253 9.49 -11.68 4.05
C LEU A 253 8.36 -10.75 4.49
N GLU A 254 7.37 -11.32 5.16
CA GLU A 254 6.22 -10.59 5.69
C GLU A 254 6.05 -10.91 7.17
N THR A 255 5.70 -9.92 7.98
CA THR A 255 5.39 -10.11 9.40
C THR A 255 4.15 -11.00 9.55
N ARG A 256 4.06 -11.65 10.68
CA ARG A 256 2.89 -12.44 11.05
C ARG A 256 2.33 -11.94 12.37
N PRO A 257 1.11 -11.40 12.39
CA PRO A 257 0.44 -11.08 13.65
C PRO A 257 0.13 -12.36 14.45
N PRO A 258 -0.10 -12.22 15.77
CA PRO A 258 -0.44 -13.36 16.61
C PRO A 258 -1.70 -14.08 16.11
N ASN A 259 -1.78 -15.37 16.37
CA ASN A 259 -2.99 -16.15 16.14
C ASN A 259 -4.08 -15.81 17.19
N ILE A 260 -5.23 -16.46 17.11
CA ILE A 260 -6.37 -16.26 18.05
C ILE A 260 -6.02 -16.54 19.52
N GLU A 261 -4.95 -17.30 19.78
CA GLU A 261 -4.44 -17.57 21.13
C GLU A 261 -3.38 -16.55 21.58
N GLY A 262 -3.11 -15.50 20.79
CA GLY A 262 -2.08 -14.51 21.06
C GLY A 262 -0.65 -15.02 20.79
N LYS A 263 -0.49 -16.18 20.15
CA LYS A 263 0.82 -16.84 19.91
C LYS A 263 1.26 -16.74 18.46
N GLY A 264 2.55 -17.01 18.23
CA GLY A 264 3.12 -17.16 16.89
C GLY A 264 3.32 -15.85 16.12
N ALA A 265 3.28 -14.69 16.80
CA ALA A 265 3.64 -13.42 16.19
C ALA A 265 5.11 -13.43 15.71
N VAL A 266 5.34 -12.91 14.51
CA VAL A 266 6.68 -12.65 13.97
C VAL A 266 6.74 -11.17 13.62
N ARG A 267 7.51 -10.40 14.40
CA ARG A 267 7.66 -8.96 14.23
C ARG A 267 8.73 -8.63 13.18
N GLN A 268 8.67 -7.46 12.64
CA GLN A 268 9.60 -6.95 11.61
C GLN A 268 11.06 -7.04 12.08
N ARG A 269 11.36 -6.70 13.33
CA ARG A 269 12.69 -6.81 13.93
C ARG A 269 13.28 -8.23 13.79
N GLN A 270 12.49 -9.26 14.09
CA GLN A 270 12.94 -10.65 13.99
C GLN A 270 13.32 -11.01 12.55
N LEU A 271 12.56 -10.48 11.57
CA LEU A 271 12.84 -10.70 10.15
C LEU A 271 14.11 -9.97 9.72
N VAL A 272 14.34 -8.72 10.18
CA VAL A 272 15.59 -7.98 9.92
C VAL A 272 16.79 -8.75 10.46
N ILE A 273 16.76 -9.17 11.73
CA ILE A 273 17.84 -9.95 12.35
C ILE A 273 18.09 -11.25 11.59
N ASN A 274 17.02 -11.95 11.17
CA ASN A 274 17.16 -13.19 10.43
C ASN A 274 17.73 -12.97 9.03
N SER A 275 17.34 -11.88 8.36
CA SER A 275 17.79 -11.56 7.00
C SER A 275 19.31 -11.43 6.90
N LEU A 276 19.99 -10.94 7.94
CA LEU A 276 21.45 -10.82 8.01
C LEU A 276 22.18 -12.16 7.87
N ARG A 277 21.50 -13.29 8.20
CA ARG A 277 22.04 -14.65 8.07
C ARG A 277 21.68 -15.28 6.72
N MET A 278 20.91 -14.58 5.88
CA MET A 278 20.47 -15.08 4.57
C MET A 278 21.40 -14.67 3.44
N ARG A 279 22.55 -14.03 3.73
CA ARG A 279 23.52 -13.51 2.77
C ARG A 279 22.89 -12.53 1.76
N PRO A 280 22.16 -11.52 2.19
CA PRO A 280 21.64 -10.52 1.28
C PRO A 280 22.74 -9.57 0.80
N ASP A 281 22.67 -9.15 -0.48
CA ASP A 281 23.43 -8.00 -0.97
C ASP A 281 22.70 -6.68 -0.65
N ARG A 282 21.36 -6.73 -0.61
CA ARG A 282 20.47 -5.60 -0.30
C ARG A 282 19.35 -6.02 0.63
N ILE A 283 19.04 -5.16 1.58
CA ILE A 283 17.86 -5.29 2.42
C ILE A 283 16.92 -4.12 2.12
N VAL A 284 15.68 -4.42 1.74
CA VAL A 284 14.65 -3.41 1.47
C VAL A 284 13.57 -3.57 2.53
N VAL A 285 13.46 -2.59 3.43
CA VAL A 285 12.42 -2.59 4.47
C VAL A 285 11.29 -1.68 4.02
N GLY A 286 10.09 -2.22 3.87
CA GLY A 286 8.94 -1.49 3.35
C GLY A 286 8.65 -0.21 4.13
N GLU A 287 8.60 -0.28 5.46
CA GLU A 287 8.50 0.86 6.36
C GLU A 287 9.08 0.51 7.72
N VAL A 288 9.85 1.42 8.30
CA VAL A 288 10.36 1.30 9.67
C VAL A 288 9.46 2.12 10.61
N ARG A 289 8.99 1.48 11.69
CA ARG A 289 8.02 2.06 12.63
C ARG A 289 8.41 1.94 14.11
N GLY A 290 9.38 1.09 14.43
CA GLY A 290 9.74 0.76 15.80
C GLY A 290 11.18 0.28 15.99
N GLU A 291 11.34 -0.66 16.90
CA GLU A 291 12.63 -1.17 17.36
C GLU A 291 13.53 -1.80 16.29
N GLU A 292 12.96 -2.22 15.15
CA GLU A 292 13.70 -2.72 13.98
C GLU A 292 14.64 -1.70 13.36
N ALA A 293 14.41 -0.40 13.63
CA ALA A 293 15.27 0.68 13.16
C ALA A 293 16.73 0.47 13.56
N PHE A 294 16.97 -0.01 14.78
CA PHE A 294 18.32 -0.28 15.27
C PHE A 294 19.02 -1.36 14.43
N ASP A 295 18.38 -2.50 14.25
CA ASP A 295 18.97 -3.64 13.52
C ASP A 295 19.14 -3.32 12.03
N MET A 296 18.25 -2.49 11.46
CA MET A 296 18.41 -1.96 10.10
C MET A 296 19.64 -1.05 9.98
N LEU A 297 19.86 -0.13 10.91
CA LEU A 297 21.06 0.74 10.92
C LEU A 297 22.33 -0.09 11.10
N GLN A 298 22.30 -1.15 11.91
CA GLN A 298 23.40 -2.10 12.02
C GLN A 298 23.69 -2.76 10.67
N ALA A 299 22.66 -3.24 9.96
CA ALA A 299 22.82 -3.83 8.64
C ALA A 299 23.45 -2.85 7.66
N MET A 300 22.98 -1.59 7.62
CA MET A 300 23.50 -0.52 6.77
C MET A 300 24.97 -0.19 7.03
N ASN A 301 25.44 -0.36 8.29
CA ASN A 301 26.81 -0.08 8.71
C ASN A 301 27.76 -1.30 8.63
N THR A 302 27.24 -2.52 8.41
CA THR A 302 28.02 -3.77 8.52
C THR A 302 27.99 -4.62 7.26
N GLY A 303 28.15 -4.01 6.10
CA GLY A 303 28.35 -4.74 4.83
C GLY A 303 27.08 -5.02 4.02
N HIS A 304 25.92 -4.47 4.41
CA HIS A 304 24.69 -4.53 3.63
C HIS A 304 24.34 -3.14 3.07
N GLU A 305 25.34 -2.47 2.54
CA GLU A 305 25.21 -1.14 1.93
C GLU A 305 24.28 -1.15 0.72
N GLY A 306 23.56 -0.05 0.50
CA GLY A 306 22.54 0.06 -0.53
C GLY A 306 21.17 -0.47 -0.08
N SER A 307 20.97 -0.58 1.22
CA SER A 307 19.67 -0.85 1.83
C SER A 307 18.74 0.35 1.68
N LEU A 308 17.46 0.05 1.43
CA LEU A 308 16.43 1.05 1.19
C LEU A 308 15.30 0.87 2.21
N THR A 309 14.74 1.95 2.70
CA THR A 309 13.57 1.88 3.58
C THR A 309 12.71 3.13 3.50
N THR A 310 11.50 3.06 4.06
CA THR A 310 10.65 4.24 4.24
C THR A 310 10.41 4.55 5.71
N VAL A 311 10.14 5.82 5.99
CA VAL A 311 9.72 6.31 7.29
C VAL A 311 8.57 7.31 7.13
N HIS A 312 7.68 7.34 8.10
CA HIS A 312 6.60 8.30 8.12
C HIS A 312 7.06 9.59 8.82
N ALA A 313 7.38 10.62 8.06
CA ALA A 313 7.77 11.94 8.61
C ALA A 313 7.39 13.07 7.65
N ASN A 314 7.37 14.31 8.16
CA ASN A 314 6.94 15.49 7.41
C ASN A 314 8.09 16.28 6.77
N SER A 315 9.30 16.02 7.21
CA SER A 315 10.53 16.63 6.67
C SER A 315 11.72 15.68 6.78
N PRO A 316 12.83 15.91 6.07
CA PRO A 316 14.05 15.11 6.23
C PRO A 316 14.62 15.14 7.66
N ARG A 317 14.56 16.29 8.33
CA ARG A 317 14.99 16.42 9.74
C ARG A 317 14.10 15.64 10.69
N ASP A 318 12.78 15.72 10.51
CA ASP A 318 11.83 14.91 11.30
C ASP A 318 12.04 13.42 11.07
N ALA A 319 12.43 13.01 9.85
CA ALA A 319 12.75 11.62 9.55
C ALA A 319 13.93 11.14 10.38
N MET A 320 15.00 11.93 10.51
CA MET A 320 16.14 11.59 11.37
C MET A 320 15.76 11.50 12.84
N ALA A 321 15.03 12.50 13.37
CA ALA A 321 14.55 12.50 14.74
C ALA A 321 13.63 11.30 15.01
N ARG A 322 12.78 10.91 14.04
CA ARG A 322 11.92 9.76 14.17
C ARG A 322 12.69 8.43 14.20
N VAL A 323 13.73 8.30 13.37
CA VAL A 323 14.64 7.13 13.43
C VAL A 323 15.34 7.06 14.79
N GLU A 324 15.82 8.18 15.33
CA GLU A 324 16.42 8.26 16.66
C GLU A 324 15.44 7.77 17.74
N ASN A 325 14.20 8.25 17.72
CA ASN A 325 13.15 7.79 18.64
C ASN A 325 12.87 6.29 18.52
N MET A 326 12.81 5.76 17.30
CA MET A 326 12.58 4.33 17.07
C MET A 326 13.73 3.45 17.58
N VAL A 327 14.98 3.91 17.44
CA VAL A 327 16.15 3.24 18.04
C VAL A 327 16.03 3.20 19.56
N SER A 328 15.55 4.28 20.17
CA SER A 328 15.34 4.35 21.63
C SER A 328 14.30 3.34 22.12
N MET A 329 13.31 2.98 21.28
CA MET A 329 12.31 1.94 21.61
C MET A 329 12.92 0.54 21.78
N ALA A 330 14.12 0.30 21.24
CA ALA A 330 14.82 -0.97 21.41
C ALA A 330 15.40 -1.18 22.84
N ASN A 331 15.31 -0.18 23.72
CA ASN A 331 15.74 -0.20 25.13
C ASN A 331 17.20 -0.68 25.33
N LEU A 332 18.11 -0.24 24.49
CA LEU A 332 19.51 -0.73 24.46
C LEU A 332 20.49 0.09 25.32
N ASN A 333 20.00 1.06 26.11
CA ASN A 333 20.83 1.96 26.95
C ASN A 333 22.00 2.60 26.18
N ILE A 334 21.79 2.98 24.91
CA ILE A 334 22.81 3.63 24.08
C ILE A 334 22.68 5.15 24.25
N PRO A 335 23.78 5.88 24.51
CA PRO A 335 23.72 7.34 24.58
C PRO A 335 23.19 7.96 23.28
N GLU A 336 22.34 8.99 23.37
CA GLU A 336 21.73 9.67 22.20
C GLU A 336 22.78 10.10 21.16
N ARG A 337 23.91 10.63 21.61
CA ARG A 337 25.01 11.04 20.72
C ARG A 337 25.54 9.87 19.89
N ALA A 338 25.63 8.66 20.49
CA ALA A 338 26.08 7.46 19.78
C ALA A 338 25.03 7.00 18.76
N VAL A 339 23.73 7.10 19.11
CA VAL A 339 22.63 6.81 18.19
C VAL A 339 22.67 7.76 16.99
N ARG A 340 22.82 9.07 17.21
CA ARG A 340 22.94 10.07 16.13
C ARG A 340 24.14 9.79 15.23
N HIS A 341 25.28 9.46 15.83
CA HIS A 341 26.46 9.10 15.05
C HIS A 341 26.24 7.86 14.19
N GLN A 342 25.56 6.85 14.74
CA GLN A 342 25.23 5.64 14.00
C GLN A 342 24.26 5.91 12.84
N ILE A 343 23.25 6.78 13.04
CA ILE A 343 22.32 7.19 11.98
C ILE A 343 23.07 7.95 10.88
N ALA A 344 23.89 8.94 11.27
CA ALA A 344 24.64 9.76 10.32
C ALA A 344 25.67 8.95 9.51
N SER A 345 26.17 7.84 10.07
CA SER A 345 27.07 6.92 9.38
C SER A 345 26.32 5.95 8.46
N ALA A 346 25.12 5.53 8.84
CA ALA A 346 24.35 4.53 8.13
C ALA A 346 23.55 5.11 6.94
N VAL A 347 22.91 6.25 7.12
CA VAL A 347 22.02 6.86 6.13
C VAL A 347 22.79 7.85 5.28
N HIS A 348 22.84 7.63 3.97
CA HIS A 348 23.55 8.54 3.05
C HIS A 348 22.64 9.65 2.52
N ALA A 349 21.36 9.35 2.30
CA ALA A 349 20.42 10.33 1.78
C ALA A 349 19.00 10.11 2.26
N VAL A 350 18.24 11.20 2.32
CA VAL A 350 16.81 11.23 2.60
C VAL A 350 16.07 11.82 1.40
N VAL A 351 15.03 11.12 0.95
CA VAL A 351 14.16 11.57 -0.13
C VAL A 351 12.77 11.85 0.46
N GLN A 352 12.42 13.12 0.57
CA GLN A 352 11.11 13.55 1.06
C GLN A 352 10.11 13.60 -0.07
N ILE A 353 8.99 12.88 0.07
CA ILE A 353 7.86 12.90 -0.88
C ILE A 353 6.59 13.34 -0.16
N ALA A 354 5.78 14.18 -0.81
CA ALA A 354 4.53 14.65 -0.25
C ALA A 354 3.38 14.54 -1.25
N ARG A 355 2.17 14.36 -0.73
CA ARG A 355 0.91 14.56 -1.46
C ARG A 355 0.48 16.00 -1.26
N LEU A 356 0.27 16.72 -2.34
CA LEU A 356 -0.15 18.11 -2.33
C LEU A 356 -1.67 18.25 -2.22
N SER A 357 -2.16 19.48 -2.02
CA SER A 357 -3.58 19.78 -1.84
C SER A 357 -4.45 19.44 -3.06
N ASP A 358 -3.87 19.44 -4.26
CA ASP A 358 -4.52 19.05 -5.51
C ASP A 358 -4.51 17.53 -5.74
N GLY A 359 -3.96 16.73 -4.79
CA GLY A 359 -3.83 15.27 -4.87
C GLY A 359 -2.59 14.79 -5.62
N THR A 360 -1.83 15.67 -6.27
CA THR A 360 -0.57 15.31 -6.92
C THR A 360 0.50 14.94 -5.89
N ARG A 361 1.48 14.17 -6.30
CA ARG A 361 2.61 13.75 -5.46
C ARG A 361 3.88 14.35 -6.02
N LYS A 362 4.71 14.94 -5.15
CA LYS A 362 5.98 15.58 -5.52
C LYS A 362 7.10 15.14 -4.59
N VAL A 363 8.27 14.85 -5.14
CA VAL A 363 9.50 14.75 -4.35
C VAL A 363 9.87 16.18 -3.94
N MET A 364 9.73 16.46 -2.64
CA MET A 364 9.91 17.80 -2.09
C MET A 364 11.39 18.16 -1.93
N THR A 365 12.20 17.20 -1.46
CA THR A 365 13.64 17.37 -1.32
C THR A 365 14.36 16.04 -1.53
N ILE A 366 15.60 16.14 -1.99
CA ILE A 366 16.61 15.08 -1.91
C ILE A 366 17.76 15.67 -1.12
N SER A 367 18.01 15.15 0.08
CA SER A 367 19.00 15.67 1.03
C SER A 367 20.07 14.62 1.27
N GLU A 368 21.34 15.02 1.24
CA GLU A 368 22.47 14.23 1.69
C GLU A 368 22.62 14.34 3.21
N VAL A 369 22.98 13.26 3.86
CA VAL A 369 23.47 13.26 5.26
C VAL A 369 24.98 13.41 5.21
N THR A 370 25.49 14.57 5.70
CA THR A 370 26.91 14.94 5.58
C THR A 370 27.74 14.57 6.81
N GLY A 371 27.08 14.03 7.86
CA GLY A 371 27.75 13.62 9.09
C GLY A 371 27.13 14.24 10.34
N MET A 372 27.99 14.63 11.29
CA MET A 372 27.57 15.25 12.55
C MET A 372 28.12 16.69 12.63
N ASP A 373 27.31 17.60 13.11
CA ASP A 373 27.67 18.98 13.41
C ASP A 373 27.12 19.37 14.79
N GLU A 374 27.98 19.80 15.70
CA GLU A 374 27.66 20.21 17.08
C GLU A 374 26.70 19.24 17.84
N GLY A 375 26.85 17.94 17.59
CA GLY A 375 25.99 16.88 18.21
C GLY A 375 24.66 16.63 17.54
N SER A 376 24.37 17.29 16.41
CA SER A 376 23.21 17.09 15.55
C SER A 376 23.62 16.43 14.23
N ILE A 377 22.66 15.73 13.59
CA ILE A 377 22.87 15.16 12.25
C ILE A 377 22.86 16.30 11.23
N ALA A 378 23.96 16.48 10.52
CA ALA A 378 24.10 17.46 9.46
C ALA A 378 23.55 16.96 8.14
N MET A 379 22.79 17.79 7.45
CA MET A 379 22.14 17.47 6.19
C MET A 379 22.22 18.64 5.23
N GLN A 380 22.31 18.33 3.93
CA GLN A 380 22.38 19.30 2.86
C GLN A 380 21.46 18.93 1.72
N ASP A 381 20.58 19.87 1.33
CA ASP A 381 19.66 19.64 0.22
C ASP A 381 20.40 19.73 -1.13
N ILE A 382 20.15 18.75 -1.98
CA ILE A 382 20.67 18.67 -3.35
C ILE A 382 19.60 19.16 -4.32
N PHE A 383 18.35 18.76 -4.09
CA PHE A 383 17.17 19.19 -4.85
C PHE A 383 16.07 19.63 -3.90
N SER A 384 15.31 20.65 -4.34
CA SER A 384 14.09 21.11 -3.67
C SER A 384 12.95 21.33 -4.66
N PHE A 385 11.72 21.21 -4.16
CA PHE A 385 10.52 21.66 -4.82
C PHE A 385 9.93 22.86 -4.10
N ASP A 386 9.96 24.02 -4.77
CA ASP A 386 9.45 25.28 -4.24
C ASP A 386 8.04 25.53 -4.79
N ARG A 387 7.03 25.54 -3.93
CA ARG A 387 5.68 25.93 -4.31
C ARG A 387 5.65 27.41 -4.67
N THR A 388 5.04 27.76 -5.80
CA THR A 388 4.90 29.15 -6.23
C THR A 388 3.48 29.67 -6.17
N ALA A 389 2.48 28.85 -6.52
CA ALA A 389 1.09 29.24 -6.57
C ALA A 389 0.15 28.03 -6.52
N VAL A 390 -1.15 28.31 -6.39
CA VAL A 390 -2.23 27.40 -6.73
C VAL A 390 -3.04 28.10 -7.83
N ASP A 391 -3.21 27.45 -8.97
CA ASP A 391 -3.92 28.04 -10.10
C ASP A 391 -5.45 28.04 -9.89
N GLU A 392 -6.20 28.69 -10.80
CA GLU A 392 -7.66 28.81 -10.73
C GLU A 392 -8.41 27.46 -10.72
N ASN A 393 -7.77 26.40 -11.22
CA ASN A 393 -8.30 25.04 -11.22
C ASN A 393 -7.92 24.25 -9.95
N GLY A 394 -7.29 24.90 -8.97
CA GLY A 394 -6.83 24.30 -7.73
C GLY A 394 -5.54 23.46 -7.88
N LYS A 395 -4.85 23.50 -9.04
CA LYS A 395 -3.58 22.81 -9.24
C LYS A 395 -2.44 23.58 -8.57
N VAL A 396 -1.60 22.84 -7.87
CA VAL A 396 -0.36 23.39 -7.28
C VAL A 396 0.70 23.58 -8.37
N ARG A 397 1.22 24.80 -8.47
CA ARG A 397 2.33 25.18 -9.31
C ARG A 397 3.61 25.30 -8.50
N GLY A 398 4.73 24.97 -9.10
CA GLY A 398 6.01 25.04 -8.41
C GLY A 398 7.18 24.82 -9.32
N VAL A 399 8.36 24.86 -8.73
CA VAL A 399 9.64 24.71 -9.43
C VAL A 399 10.48 23.67 -8.73
N PHE A 400 10.88 22.64 -9.45
CA PHE A 400 11.97 21.79 -9.03
C PHE A 400 13.30 22.48 -9.33
N ARG A 401 14.16 22.58 -8.33
CA ARG A 401 15.42 23.25 -8.42
C ARG A 401 16.55 22.41 -7.81
N ALA A 402 17.63 22.27 -8.53
CA ALA A 402 18.90 21.88 -7.95
C ALA A 402 19.48 23.04 -7.14
N THR A 403 20.06 22.76 -5.97
CA THR A 403 20.62 23.80 -5.08
C THR A 403 22.00 24.32 -5.52
N GLY A 404 22.60 23.71 -6.54
CA GLY A 404 23.97 23.97 -6.95
C GLY A 404 25.02 23.16 -6.17
N VAL A 405 24.58 22.43 -5.17
CA VAL A 405 25.47 21.64 -4.32
C VAL A 405 25.77 20.30 -4.96
N ARG A 406 27.04 20.00 -5.09
CA ARG A 406 27.52 18.66 -5.46
C ARG A 406 27.69 17.84 -4.20
N PRO A 407 26.96 16.71 -4.07
CA PRO A 407 26.99 15.89 -2.86
C PRO A 407 28.39 15.26 -2.65
N GLN A 408 28.78 15.05 -1.40
CA GLN A 408 30.06 14.43 -1.02
C GLN A 408 30.13 12.98 -1.56
N PHE A 409 29.01 12.26 -1.58
CA PHE A 409 28.96 10.89 -2.14
C PHE A 409 29.17 10.83 -3.66
N ALA A 410 29.21 11.98 -4.38
CA ALA A 410 29.42 11.99 -5.82
C ALA A 410 30.78 11.38 -6.24
N GLU A 411 31.82 11.49 -5.40
CA GLU A 411 33.09 10.85 -5.64
C GLU A 411 33.03 9.32 -5.51
N ARG A 412 32.29 8.84 -4.50
CA ARG A 412 32.01 7.41 -4.31
C ARG A 412 31.25 6.85 -5.50
N LEU A 413 30.25 7.56 -6.01
CA LEU A 413 29.49 7.16 -7.20
C LEU A 413 30.38 7.10 -8.45
N ALA A 414 31.27 8.08 -8.63
CA ALA A 414 32.20 8.13 -9.77
C ALA A 414 33.18 6.93 -9.75
N THR A 415 33.70 6.60 -8.57
CA THR A 415 34.57 5.41 -8.38
C THR A 415 33.82 4.11 -8.68
N GLY A 416 32.53 4.05 -8.36
CA GLY A 416 31.62 2.92 -8.68
C GLY A 416 31.10 2.89 -10.12
N GLY A 417 31.63 3.76 -11.02
CA GLY A 417 31.26 3.78 -12.44
C GLY A 417 30.06 4.67 -12.80
N SER A 418 29.45 5.36 -11.82
CA SER A 418 28.32 6.28 -12.04
C SER A 418 28.75 7.74 -11.92
N ARG A 419 29.29 8.30 -13.02
CA ARG A 419 29.75 9.70 -13.04
C ARG A 419 28.57 10.65 -13.27
N LEU A 420 28.26 11.49 -12.28
CA LEU A 420 27.21 12.51 -12.37
C LEU A 420 27.67 13.69 -13.20
N ARG A 421 26.83 14.18 -14.11
CA ARG A 421 27.12 15.36 -14.95
C ARG A 421 27.00 16.64 -14.11
N PRO A 422 27.88 17.63 -14.25
CA PRO A 422 27.76 18.91 -13.53
C PRO A 422 26.40 19.59 -13.74
N ALA A 423 25.91 19.62 -14.96
CA ALA A 423 24.63 20.23 -15.33
C ALA A 423 23.42 19.66 -14.55
N LEU A 424 23.56 18.47 -13.96
CA LEU A 424 22.53 17.88 -13.11
C LEU A 424 22.22 18.76 -11.88
N PHE A 425 23.23 19.41 -11.33
CA PHE A 425 23.14 20.23 -10.13
C PHE A 425 22.80 21.71 -10.42
N GLU A 426 22.55 22.05 -11.68
CA GLU A 426 22.14 23.39 -12.13
C GLU A 426 20.71 23.39 -12.70
N SER A 427 20.03 22.24 -12.67
CA SER A 427 18.73 22.05 -13.31
C SER A 427 17.61 22.82 -12.57
N LYS A 428 16.71 23.43 -13.36
CA LYS A 428 15.49 24.09 -12.91
C LYS A 428 14.34 23.68 -13.83
N THR A 429 13.23 23.21 -13.27
CA THR A 429 12.07 22.76 -14.04
C THR A 429 10.78 23.28 -13.40
N GLU A 430 10.00 24.04 -14.15
CA GLU A 430 8.69 24.55 -13.74
C GLU A 430 7.60 23.49 -14.01
N VAL A 431 6.63 23.38 -13.09
CA VAL A 431 5.54 22.41 -13.17
C VAL A 431 4.22 22.96 -12.65
#